data_f16df6621d9999965882553287612898
#
_entry.id   f16df6621d9999965882553287612898
#
_cell.length_a   1.000
_cell.length_b   1.000
_cell.length_c   1.000
_cell.angle_alpha   90.00
_cell.angle_beta   90.00
_cell.angle_gamma   90.00
#
_symmetry.space_group_name_H-M   'P 1'
#
loop_
_entity.id
_entity.type
_entity.pdbx_description
1 polymer ?
#
loop_
_entity_poly.entity_id
_entity_poly.type
_entity_poly.pdbx_seq_one_letter_code
_entity_poly.pdbx_strand_id
1 'polypeptide(L)'
;MIRKILLTAIAAGLSCTAAQAQGIVRHTNPPPAIILGGVTIPPGAEILMLSGQLASPIDPARTEGIEAYGDTKTQTISTFRKIEAALAKQGYAMSDVVKLTVFVVGDPKLGGKMDFAGFNAGYREFFGTAANPNLVARSTVQVAALAGPQFLIEIEATAAKVK
;
A
#
# COMPACT_ATOMS: atom_id res chain seq x y z
N MET A 1 -22.97 -76.81 -14.26
CA MET A 1 -21.86 -76.03 -13.72
C MET A 1 -22.11 -74.59 -14.05
N ILE A 2 -22.54 -73.78 -13.07
CA ILE A 2 -22.88 -72.37 -13.28
C ILE A 2 -21.69 -71.53 -12.73
N ARG A 3 -20.95 -70.81 -13.62
CA ARG A 3 -19.87 -69.94 -13.22
C ARG A 3 -20.48 -68.58 -12.77
N LYS A 4 -20.32 -68.24 -11.51
CA LYS A 4 -20.63 -66.91 -10.98
C LYS A 4 -19.50 -65.94 -11.35
N ILE A 5 -19.83 -64.92 -12.13
CA ILE A 5 -18.92 -63.81 -12.41
C ILE A 5 -19.11 -62.77 -11.32
N LEU A 6 -18.04 -62.52 -10.54
CA LEU A 6 -18.00 -61.47 -9.52
C LEU A 6 -17.58 -60.16 -10.21
N LEU A 7 -18.47 -59.20 -10.26
CA LEU A 7 -18.14 -57.82 -10.70
C LEU A 7 -17.60 -57.04 -9.49
N THR A 8 -16.31 -56.72 -9.51
CA THR A 8 -15.70 -55.81 -8.52
C THR A 8 -15.84 -54.39 -9.02
N ALA A 9 -16.68 -53.58 -8.38
CA ALA A 9 -16.80 -52.17 -8.65
C ALA A 9 -15.64 -51.40 -7.95
N ILE A 10 -14.74 -50.83 -8.74
CA ILE A 10 -13.69 -49.93 -8.22
C ILE A 10 -14.31 -48.52 -8.09
N ALA A 11 -14.57 -48.10 -6.88
CA ALA A 11 -14.97 -46.71 -6.57
C ALA A 11 -13.72 -45.83 -6.58
N ALA A 12 -13.53 -45.05 -7.66
CA ALA A 12 -12.51 -44.03 -7.72
C ALA A 12 -12.96 -42.83 -6.89
N GLY A 13 -12.43 -42.73 -5.67
CA GLY A 13 -12.64 -41.56 -4.82
C GLY A 13 -11.91 -40.33 -5.40
N LEU A 14 -12.63 -39.32 -5.89
CA LEU A 14 -12.08 -38.01 -6.18
C LEU A 14 -11.74 -37.33 -4.84
N SER A 15 -10.46 -37.37 -4.47
CA SER A 15 -9.94 -36.51 -3.38
C SER A 15 -9.87 -35.09 -3.87
N CYS A 16 -10.90 -34.30 -3.56
CA CYS A 16 -10.86 -32.85 -3.76
C CYS A 16 -9.93 -32.28 -2.66
N THR A 17 -8.66 -32.07 -2.98
CA THR A 17 -7.76 -31.28 -2.12
C THR A 17 -8.27 -29.85 -2.13
N ALA A 18 -8.86 -29.41 -1.00
CA ALA A 18 -9.15 -28.00 -0.79
C ALA A 18 -7.84 -27.21 -0.88
N ALA A 19 -7.68 -26.42 -1.94
CA ALA A 19 -6.58 -25.48 -2.02
C ALA A 19 -6.74 -24.51 -0.85
N GLN A 20 -5.84 -24.58 0.13
CA GLN A 20 -5.81 -23.58 1.20
C GLN A 20 -5.58 -22.21 0.55
N ALA A 21 -6.47 -21.26 0.86
CA ALA A 21 -6.33 -19.88 0.41
C ALA A 21 -4.96 -19.35 0.90
N GLN A 22 -4.05 -19.15 -0.04
CA GLN A 22 -2.72 -18.69 0.25
C GLN A 22 -2.83 -17.19 0.60
N GLY A 23 -2.34 -16.78 1.78
CA GLY A 23 -2.37 -15.37 2.20
C GLY A 23 -1.45 -14.48 1.37
N ILE A 24 -1.55 -13.17 1.56
CA ILE A 24 -0.63 -12.18 0.98
C ILE A 24 0.75 -12.39 1.61
N VAL A 25 1.78 -12.65 0.79
CA VAL A 25 3.16 -12.85 1.25
C VAL A 25 3.94 -11.56 1.13
N ARG A 26 4.46 -11.05 2.25
CA ARG A 26 5.28 -9.84 2.32
C ARG A 26 6.75 -10.25 2.42
N HIS A 27 7.53 -9.99 1.35
CA HIS A 27 8.95 -10.31 1.27
C HIS A 27 9.76 -9.20 1.95
N THR A 28 10.25 -9.47 3.17
CA THR A 28 11.01 -8.51 3.97
C THR A 28 12.43 -8.35 3.45
N ASN A 29 12.96 -7.12 3.53
CA ASN A 29 14.39 -6.87 3.39
C ASN A 29 15.10 -7.02 4.75
N PRO A 30 16.40 -7.29 4.78
CA PRO A 30 17.18 -7.30 6.03
C PRO A 30 17.10 -5.95 6.75
N PRO A 31 17.08 -5.94 8.10
CA PRO A 31 17.20 -4.69 8.86
C PRO A 31 18.45 -3.88 8.47
N PRO A 32 18.38 -2.55 8.47
CA PRO A 32 17.35 -1.67 9.02
C PRO A 32 16.27 -1.22 7.99
N ALA A 33 15.95 -2.07 7.00
CA ALA A 33 14.99 -1.72 5.96
C ALA A 33 13.61 -1.37 6.52
N ILE A 34 13.00 -0.31 5.99
CA ILE A 34 11.66 0.17 6.36
C ILE A 34 10.62 -0.09 5.26
N ILE A 35 11.02 -0.80 4.21
CA ILE A 35 10.17 -1.21 3.09
C ILE A 35 10.40 -2.68 2.76
N LEU A 36 9.44 -3.30 2.09
CA LEU A 36 9.55 -4.67 1.59
C LEU A 36 10.38 -4.73 0.30
N GLY A 37 11.01 -5.87 0.07
CA GLY A 37 11.59 -6.22 -1.23
C GLY A 37 10.53 -6.49 -2.29
N GLY A 38 9.34 -6.96 -1.87
CA GLY A 38 8.22 -7.24 -2.74
C GLY A 38 7.01 -7.77 -1.99
N VAL A 39 5.91 -7.98 -2.71
CA VAL A 39 4.69 -8.61 -2.20
C VAL A 39 4.17 -9.59 -3.24
N THR A 40 3.85 -10.82 -2.82
CA THR A 40 3.11 -11.77 -3.64
C THR A 40 1.64 -11.75 -3.24
N ILE A 41 0.78 -11.45 -4.20
CA ILE A 41 -0.67 -11.45 -4.05
C ILE A 41 -1.18 -12.76 -4.66
N PRO A 42 -1.87 -13.62 -3.89
CA PRO A 42 -2.33 -14.90 -4.39
C PRO A 42 -3.49 -14.74 -5.37
N PRO A 43 -3.77 -15.74 -6.22
CA PRO A 43 -4.96 -15.78 -7.05
C PRO A 43 -6.24 -15.64 -6.22
N GLY A 44 -7.21 -14.86 -6.72
CA GLY A 44 -8.50 -14.65 -6.06
C GLY A 44 -8.49 -13.58 -4.96
N ALA A 45 -7.34 -12.97 -4.67
CA ALA A 45 -7.32 -11.79 -3.81
C ALA A 45 -8.03 -10.61 -4.49
N GLU A 46 -8.77 -9.85 -3.70
CA GLU A 46 -9.37 -8.60 -4.12
C GLU A 46 -8.33 -7.48 -4.02
N ILE A 47 -8.19 -6.69 -5.10
CA ILE A 47 -7.19 -5.61 -5.19
C ILE A 47 -7.92 -4.29 -5.37
N LEU A 48 -7.58 -3.31 -4.54
CA LEU A 48 -8.00 -1.92 -4.66
C LEU A 48 -6.80 -1.05 -5.03
N MET A 49 -6.90 -0.33 -6.14
CA MET A 49 -5.92 0.66 -6.57
C MET A 49 -6.51 2.05 -6.35
N LEU A 50 -5.85 2.86 -5.54
CA LEU A 50 -6.20 4.27 -5.35
C LEU A 50 -5.36 5.15 -6.27
N SER A 51 -6.02 6.12 -6.89
CA SER A 51 -5.34 7.23 -7.59
C SER A 51 -4.48 8.03 -6.62
N GLY A 52 -3.54 8.83 -7.16
CA GLY A 52 -2.69 9.74 -6.41
C GLY A 52 -3.49 10.62 -5.46
N GLN A 53 -3.06 10.70 -4.22
CA GLN A 53 -3.61 11.56 -3.19
C GLN A 53 -2.60 12.65 -2.85
N LEU A 54 -3.12 13.87 -2.75
CA LEU A 54 -2.39 15.07 -2.38
C LEU A 54 -2.80 15.50 -0.96
N ALA A 55 -1.94 16.26 -0.28
CA ALA A 55 -2.25 16.80 1.04
C ALA A 55 -3.49 17.71 1.03
N SER A 56 -4.16 17.82 2.16
CA SER A 56 -5.14 18.89 2.42
C SER A 56 -4.44 20.04 3.11
N PRO A 57 -4.93 21.30 2.94
CA PRO A 57 -4.38 22.43 3.67
C PRO A 57 -4.55 22.25 5.18
N ILE A 58 -3.63 22.82 5.95
CA ILE A 58 -3.66 22.81 7.43
C ILE A 58 -4.87 23.60 7.92
N ASP A 59 -5.12 24.74 7.31
CA ASP A 59 -6.30 25.57 7.51
C ASP A 59 -7.08 25.60 6.20
N PRO A 60 -8.33 25.11 6.15
CA PRO A 60 -9.15 25.12 4.93
C PRO A 60 -9.38 26.49 4.31
N ALA A 61 -9.23 27.57 5.07
CA ALA A 61 -9.34 28.94 4.59
C ALA A 61 -8.07 29.44 3.86
N ARG A 62 -6.96 28.69 3.93
CA ARG A 62 -5.66 29.03 3.35
C ARG A 62 -5.19 27.93 2.41
N THR A 63 -5.28 28.14 1.11
CA THR A 63 -5.04 27.10 0.10
C THR A 63 -3.89 27.42 -0.85
N GLU A 64 -3.17 28.53 -0.63
CA GLU A 64 -2.10 28.97 -1.51
C GLU A 64 -0.73 28.83 -0.85
N GLY A 65 0.25 28.42 -1.65
CA GLY A 65 1.63 28.26 -1.23
C GLY A 65 1.90 27.01 -0.39
N ILE A 66 3.16 26.60 -0.34
CA ILE A 66 3.61 25.39 0.40
C ILE A 66 3.29 25.54 1.90
N GLU A 67 3.42 26.72 2.46
CA GLU A 67 3.19 27.00 3.89
C GLU A 67 1.77 26.68 4.35
N ALA A 68 0.78 26.79 3.45
CA ALA A 68 -0.60 26.42 3.75
C ALA A 68 -0.78 24.90 3.93
N TYR A 69 0.12 24.09 3.38
CA TYR A 69 0.08 22.61 3.44
C TYR A 69 1.18 22.03 4.33
N GLY A 70 2.16 22.84 4.70
CA GLY A 70 3.31 22.46 5.51
C GLY A 70 4.46 21.86 4.71
N ASP A 71 5.45 21.35 5.45
CA ASP A 71 6.62 20.69 4.89
C ASP A 71 6.29 19.28 4.36
N THR A 72 7.26 18.61 3.77
CA THR A 72 7.10 17.28 3.20
C THR A 72 6.57 16.26 4.24
N LYS A 73 7.03 16.32 5.50
CA LYS A 73 6.53 15.43 6.55
C LYS A 73 5.04 15.68 6.82
N THR A 74 4.66 16.94 7.01
CA THR A 74 3.27 17.35 7.27
C THR A 74 2.35 16.95 6.11
N GLN A 75 2.77 17.21 4.87
CA GLN A 75 2.01 16.82 3.69
C GLN A 75 1.91 15.29 3.55
N THR A 76 2.97 14.53 3.88
CA THR A 76 2.94 13.07 3.89
C THR A 76 1.88 12.52 4.86
N ILE A 77 1.85 13.04 6.08
CA ILE A 77 0.86 12.63 7.10
C ILE A 77 -0.56 12.97 6.63
N SER A 78 -0.78 14.17 6.10
CA SER A 78 -2.07 14.60 5.55
C SER A 78 -2.53 13.68 4.42
N THR A 79 -1.62 13.33 3.49
CA THR A 79 -1.89 12.44 2.36
C THR A 79 -2.24 11.02 2.83
N PHE A 80 -1.50 10.45 3.79
CA PHE A 80 -1.82 9.13 4.33
C PHE A 80 -3.17 9.09 5.06
N ARG A 81 -3.56 10.15 5.77
CA ARG A 81 -4.90 10.23 6.37
C ARG A 81 -6.01 10.21 5.32
N LYS A 82 -5.81 10.86 4.17
CA LYS A 82 -6.76 10.79 3.05
C LYS A 82 -6.80 9.40 2.44
N ILE A 83 -5.66 8.73 2.27
CA ILE A 83 -5.58 7.34 1.83
C ILE A 83 -6.33 6.43 2.81
N GLU A 84 -6.09 6.56 4.11
CA GLU A 84 -6.79 5.80 5.16
C GLU A 84 -8.30 5.97 5.07
N ALA A 85 -8.78 7.20 4.92
CA ALA A 85 -10.21 7.49 4.77
C ALA A 85 -10.78 6.92 3.45
N ALA A 86 -10.03 6.95 2.35
CA ALA A 86 -10.43 6.38 1.08
C ALA A 86 -10.49 4.84 1.14
N LEU A 87 -9.52 4.21 1.77
CA LEU A 87 -9.48 2.76 2.03
C LEU A 87 -10.69 2.33 2.87
N ALA A 88 -10.96 3.04 3.98
CA ALA A 88 -12.06 2.72 4.89
C ALA A 88 -13.43 2.75 4.20
N LYS A 89 -13.67 3.70 3.29
CA LYS A 89 -14.89 3.78 2.48
C LYS A 89 -15.11 2.54 1.60
N GLN A 90 -14.05 1.84 1.23
CA GLN A 90 -14.09 0.62 0.42
C GLN A 90 -13.93 -0.64 1.28
N GLY A 91 -13.96 -0.51 2.61
CA GLY A 91 -13.83 -1.64 3.53
C GLY A 91 -12.39 -2.17 3.68
N TYR A 92 -11.38 -1.37 3.35
CA TYR A 92 -9.95 -1.68 3.53
C TYR A 92 -9.37 -0.89 4.71
N ALA A 93 -8.23 -1.37 5.23
CA ALA A 93 -7.45 -0.70 6.26
C ALA A 93 -6.04 -0.36 5.73
N MET A 94 -5.30 0.49 6.44
CA MET A 94 -3.89 0.78 6.13
C MET A 94 -3.01 -0.49 6.15
N SER A 95 -3.36 -1.48 6.98
CA SER A 95 -2.67 -2.78 7.03
C SER A 95 -2.84 -3.64 5.77
N ASP A 96 -3.87 -3.35 4.95
CA ASP A 96 -4.12 -4.04 3.68
C ASP A 96 -3.29 -3.46 2.53
N VAL A 97 -2.65 -2.29 2.73
CA VAL A 97 -1.77 -1.69 1.70
C VAL A 97 -0.57 -2.59 1.45
N VAL A 98 -0.30 -2.86 0.17
CA VAL A 98 0.78 -3.74 -0.28
C VAL A 98 1.83 -3.00 -1.08
N LYS A 99 1.46 -1.91 -1.78
CA LYS A 99 2.36 -1.12 -2.63
C LYS A 99 2.04 0.37 -2.52
N LEU A 100 3.08 1.19 -2.51
CA LEU A 100 3.01 2.63 -2.69
C LEU A 100 3.88 3.06 -3.88
N THR A 101 3.38 4.03 -4.65
CA THR A 101 4.18 4.86 -5.56
C THR A 101 4.16 6.28 -5.01
N VAL A 102 5.32 6.87 -4.79
CA VAL A 102 5.48 8.16 -4.12
C VAL A 102 6.22 9.11 -5.04
N PHE A 103 5.58 10.22 -5.37
CA PHE A 103 6.12 11.32 -6.16
C PHE A 103 6.42 12.48 -5.23
N VAL A 104 7.66 12.97 -5.23
CA VAL A 104 8.11 14.06 -4.36
C VAL A 104 8.67 15.19 -5.22
N VAL A 105 8.15 16.37 -5.05
CA VAL A 105 8.73 17.58 -5.68
C VAL A 105 9.91 18.07 -4.85
N GLY A 106 10.90 18.66 -5.50
CA GLY A 106 12.03 19.28 -4.83
C GLY A 106 11.60 20.44 -3.93
N ASP A 107 11.94 20.40 -2.64
CA ASP A 107 11.65 21.45 -1.69
C ASP A 107 12.55 22.67 -1.97
N PRO A 108 12.00 23.87 -2.21
CA PRO A 108 12.80 25.09 -2.36
C PRO A 108 13.74 25.36 -1.17
N LYS A 109 13.32 25.00 0.06
CA LYS A 109 14.13 25.12 1.29
C LYS A 109 15.33 24.20 1.32
N LEU A 110 15.32 23.13 0.49
CA LEU A 110 16.41 22.16 0.35
C LEU A 110 17.14 22.32 -0.99
N GLY A 111 17.08 23.50 -1.60
CA GLY A 111 17.73 23.78 -2.87
C GLY A 111 17.18 22.96 -4.04
N GLY A 112 15.88 22.67 -4.03
CA GLY A 112 15.19 21.91 -5.09
C GLY A 112 15.42 20.40 -5.05
N LYS A 113 15.92 19.87 -3.93
CA LYS A 113 16.03 18.43 -3.70
C LYS A 113 14.80 17.91 -2.96
N MET A 114 14.40 16.67 -3.23
CA MET A 114 13.32 16.04 -2.47
C MET A 114 13.70 15.86 -0.99
N ASP A 115 12.79 16.13 -0.09
CA ASP A 115 12.94 15.85 1.33
C ASP A 115 12.58 14.37 1.62
N PHE A 116 13.52 13.49 1.29
CA PHE A 116 13.36 12.05 1.53
C PHE A 116 13.29 11.71 3.02
N ALA A 117 13.97 12.48 3.87
CA ALA A 117 13.96 12.30 5.32
C ALA A 117 12.59 12.67 5.91
N GLY A 118 12.02 13.81 5.54
CA GLY A 118 10.69 14.25 5.96
C GLY A 118 9.61 13.27 5.51
N PHE A 119 9.67 12.82 4.25
CA PHE A 119 8.78 11.78 3.76
C PHE A 119 8.87 10.50 4.62
N ASN A 120 10.07 9.97 4.86
CA ASN A 120 10.24 8.76 5.67
C ASN A 120 9.78 8.95 7.13
N ALA A 121 9.93 10.14 7.69
CA ALA A 121 9.41 10.46 9.03
C ALA A 121 7.88 10.37 9.07
N GLY A 122 7.18 10.93 8.07
CA GLY A 122 5.73 10.79 7.94
C GLY A 122 5.27 9.35 7.66
N TYR A 123 5.98 8.62 6.78
CA TYR A 123 5.70 7.21 6.47
C TYR A 123 5.71 6.31 7.71
N ARG A 124 6.68 6.50 8.60
CA ARG A 124 6.83 5.69 9.83
C ARG A 124 5.72 5.89 10.86
N GLU A 125 4.87 6.89 10.70
CA GLU A 125 3.69 7.06 11.55
C GLU A 125 2.54 6.10 11.15
N PHE A 126 2.59 5.51 9.94
CA PHE A 126 1.53 4.64 9.42
C PHE A 126 1.95 3.19 9.20
N PHE A 127 3.26 2.93 8.98
CA PHE A 127 3.78 1.60 8.64
C PHE A 127 4.95 1.21 9.54
N GLY A 128 5.01 -0.08 9.93
CA GLY A 128 6.00 -0.58 10.87
C GLY A 128 5.78 -0.10 12.30
N THR A 129 4.54 0.25 12.65
CA THR A 129 4.12 0.68 14.00
C THR A 129 3.51 -0.48 14.78
N ALA A 130 3.30 -0.30 16.08
CA ALA A 130 2.58 -1.29 16.89
C ALA A 130 1.12 -1.49 16.39
N ALA A 131 0.47 -0.42 15.90
CA ALA A 131 -0.89 -0.50 15.36
C ALA A 131 -0.95 -1.09 13.95
N ASN A 132 0.09 -0.87 13.13
CA ASN A 132 0.23 -1.44 11.80
C ASN A 132 1.67 -1.92 11.60
N PRO A 133 2.00 -3.17 11.98
CA PRO A 133 3.35 -3.71 11.85
C PRO A 133 3.74 -4.00 10.39
N ASN A 134 2.77 -3.99 9.46
CA ASN A 134 3.03 -4.26 8.07
C ASN A 134 3.86 -3.15 7.42
N LEU A 135 4.90 -3.55 6.69
CA LEU A 135 5.59 -2.72 5.73
C LEU A 135 4.97 -2.91 4.34
N VAL A 136 5.35 -2.06 3.39
CA VAL A 136 4.87 -2.10 2.00
C VAL A 136 6.03 -2.13 1.01
N ALA A 137 5.81 -2.67 -0.18
CA ALA A 137 6.70 -2.43 -1.31
C ALA A 137 6.51 -0.97 -1.76
N ARG A 138 7.62 -0.25 -2.04
CA ARG A 138 7.55 1.18 -2.30
C ARG A 138 8.57 1.63 -3.34
N SER A 139 8.14 2.50 -4.23
CA SER A 139 9.02 3.32 -5.07
C SER A 139 8.85 4.78 -4.68
N THR A 140 9.95 5.53 -4.58
CA THR A 140 9.91 6.97 -4.26
C THR A 140 10.83 7.68 -5.23
N VAL A 141 10.29 8.64 -5.97
CA VAL A 141 11.02 9.38 -7.02
C VAL A 141 10.79 10.88 -6.89
N GLN A 142 11.81 11.66 -7.22
CA GLN A 142 11.62 13.08 -7.40
C GLN A 142 11.00 13.34 -8.77
N VAL A 143 10.01 14.23 -8.81
CA VAL A 143 9.34 14.68 -10.02
C VAL A 143 9.52 16.19 -10.21
N ALA A 144 9.32 16.66 -11.43
CA ALA A 144 9.48 18.09 -11.74
C ALA A 144 8.39 18.95 -11.13
N ALA A 145 7.14 18.47 -11.11
CA ALA A 145 5.98 19.16 -10.56
C ALA A 145 4.86 18.16 -10.25
N LEU A 146 3.91 18.59 -9.43
CA LEU A 146 2.62 17.97 -9.17
C LEU A 146 1.48 18.88 -9.68
N ALA A 147 0.23 18.54 -9.35
CA ALA A 147 -0.96 19.25 -9.84
C ALA A 147 -1.05 20.72 -9.41
N GLY A 148 -0.24 21.17 -8.45
CA GLY A 148 -0.13 22.56 -8.03
C GLY A 148 1.17 22.84 -7.30
N PRO A 149 1.64 24.11 -7.31
CA PRO A 149 2.94 24.47 -6.76
C PRO A 149 3.02 24.36 -5.22
N GLN A 150 1.89 24.23 -4.54
CA GLN A 150 1.79 24.06 -3.10
C GLN A 150 2.09 22.62 -2.64
N PHE A 151 2.09 21.65 -3.56
CA PHE A 151 2.26 20.24 -3.22
C PHE A 151 3.71 19.81 -3.33
N LEU A 152 4.22 19.22 -2.27
CA LEU A 152 5.54 18.59 -2.20
C LEU A 152 5.48 17.07 -2.40
N ILE A 153 4.28 16.46 -2.20
CA ILE A 153 4.13 15.02 -2.27
C ILE A 153 2.79 14.59 -2.85
N GLU A 154 2.81 13.52 -3.64
CA GLU A 154 1.65 12.75 -4.07
C GLU A 154 1.91 11.27 -3.85
N ILE A 155 0.91 10.52 -3.39
CA ILE A 155 1.04 9.09 -3.09
C ILE A 155 -0.11 8.30 -3.72
N GLU A 156 0.26 7.28 -4.52
CA GLU A 156 -0.64 6.21 -4.95
C GLU A 156 -0.52 5.03 -4.00
N ALA A 157 -1.64 4.33 -3.77
CA ALA A 157 -1.66 3.15 -2.94
C ALA A 157 -2.41 2.00 -3.61
N THR A 158 -1.85 0.79 -3.50
CA THR A 158 -2.52 -0.47 -3.83
C THR A 158 -2.73 -1.25 -2.55
N ALA A 159 -3.96 -1.64 -2.27
CA ALA A 159 -4.34 -2.52 -1.17
C ALA A 159 -4.83 -3.86 -1.70
N ALA A 160 -4.66 -4.94 -0.93
CA ALA A 160 -5.12 -6.28 -1.29
C ALA A 160 -5.68 -7.01 -0.07
N LYS A 161 -6.74 -7.82 -0.31
CA LYS A 161 -7.37 -8.70 0.69
C LYS A 161 -7.59 -10.09 0.11
N VAL A 162 -7.40 -11.11 0.92
CA VAL A 162 -7.89 -12.47 0.66
C VAL A 162 -9.24 -12.61 1.35
N LYS A 163 -10.25 -13.08 0.62
CA LYS A 163 -11.60 -13.40 1.16
C LYS A 163 -11.59 -14.73 1.85
#